data_4cf896448fe35a68a33240ce8cb71105
#
_entry.id   4cf896448fe35a68a33240ce8cb71105
#
_cell.length_a   1.000
_cell.length_b   1.000
_cell.length_c   1.000
_cell.angle_alpha   90.00
_cell.angle_beta   90.00
_cell.angle_gamma   90.00
#
_symmetry.space_group_name_H-M   'P 1'
#
loop_
_entity.id
_entity.type
_entity.pdbx_description
1 polymer ?
#
loop_
_entity_poly.entity_id
_entity_poly.type
_entity_poly.pdbx_seq_one_letter_code
_entity_poly.pdbx_strand_id
1 'polypeptide(L)'
;MHKTRQSYIYAGLAIFSWSTIPTAFKIILGELDVLTMLTVATLTSTFVLLIIVLISGKWGLIRQNKIKDLLNSAILGLVNPFLYYLILLKAYKLLPAQVAQPLNMIWPIILVFLSVPLLGQKIERKSFVALFISFIGVYLISSEGNPFNFNGSDLTGVFLATGSSVFWAFYFILNVRDKRDEAVKLFLNFLFGSLYLLVAMILTGNWQAGIGLKGALGSVYIGIFEMGITFFFWLKALSLATTTDKVSNLVYFAPFISLLFVHYILNEPVYYTTPAGLLLIIGGILIQNKKNVRI
;
A
#
# COMPACT_ATOMS: atom_id res chain seq x y z
N MET A 1 9.32 -1.87 29.54
CA MET A 1 9.19 -3.20 28.91
C MET A 1 7.79 -3.48 28.34
N HIS A 2 6.70 -3.19 29.05
CA HIS A 2 5.33 -3.49 28.58
C HIS A 2 4.95 -2.77 27.27
N LYS A 3 5.23 -1.47 27.12
CA LYS A 3 4.93 -0.68 25.90
C LYS A 3 5.67 -1.19 24.66
N THR A 4 6.96 -1.53 24.81
CA THR A 4 7.77 -2.05 23.69
C THR A 4 7.23 -3.40 23.20
N ARG A 5 6.83 -4.30 24.11
CA ARG A 5 6.20 -5.58 23.71
C ARG A 5 4.89 -5.37 22.98
N GLN A 6 4.04 -4.45 23.45
CA GLN A 6 2.81 -4.10 22.76
C GLN A 6 3.06 -3.52 21.35
N SER A 7 4.09 -2.66 21.19
CA SER A 7 4.49 -2.13 19.90
C SER A 7 4.79 -3.26 18.88
N TYR A 8 5.58 -4.25 19.28
CA TYR A 8 5.89 -5.40 18.41
C TYR A 8 4.67 -6.28 18.11
N ILE A 9 3.74 -6.44 19.06
CA ILE A 9 2.50 -7.18 18.83
C ILE A 9 1.64 -6.47 17.77
N TYR A 10 1.43 -5.16 17.90
CA TYR A 10 0.67 -4.39 16.91
C TYR A 10 1.35 -4.37 15.54
N ALA A 11 2.69 -4.26 15.50
CA ALA A 11 3.44 -4.36 14.25
C ALA A 11 3.28 -5.74 13.59
N GLY A 12 3.39 -6.81 14.38
CA GLY A 12 3.17 -8.18 13.89
C GLY A 12 1.78 -8.41 13.34
N LEU A 13 0.73 -7.91 14.00
CA LEU A 13 -0.65 -7.97 13.51
C LEU A 13 -0.80 -7.21 12.18
N ALA A 14 -0.22 -6.01 12.06
CA ALA A 14 -0.27 -5.24 10.82
C ALA A 14 0.47 -5.96 9.67
N ILE A 15 1.68 -6.44 9.92
CA ILE A 15 2.50 -7.15 8.93
C ILE A 15 1.80 -8.43 8.47
N PHE A 16 1.27 -9.22 9.41
CA PHE A 16 0.52 -10.43 9.08
C PHE A 16 -0.70 -10.13 8.21
N SER A 17 -1.51 -9.11 8.59
CA SER A 17 -2.66 -8.68 7.80
C SER A 17 -2.24 -8.31 6.37
N TRP A 18 -1.26 -7.41 6.21
CA TRP A 18 -0.78 -7.02 4.88
C TRP A 18 -0.18 -8.17 4.07
N SER A 19 0.40 -9.16 4.73
CA SER A 19 0.97 -10.34 4.03
C SER A 19 -0.09 -11.20 3.35
N THR A 20 -1.33 -11.18 3.82
CA THR A 20 -2.44 -11.96 3.24
C THR A 20 -3.09 -11.25 2.05
N ILE A 21 -2.90 -9.95 1.92
CA ILE A 21 -3.63 -9.10 0.98
C ILE A 21 -3.34 -9.41 -0.49
N PRO A 22 -2.09 -9.64 -0.95
CA PRO A 22 -1.82 -9.98 -2.34
C PRO A 22 -2.58 -11.23 -2.79
N THR A 23 -2.67 -12.23 -1.91
CA THR A 23 -3.47 -13.43 -2.14
C THR A 23 -4.95 -13.11 -2.25
N ALA A 24 -5.48 -12.30 -1.32
CA ALA A 24 -6.87 -11.85 -1.36
C ALA A 24 -7.18 -11.07 -2.63
N PHE A 25 -6.30 -10.15 -3.06
CA PHE A 25 -6.46 -9.43 -4.33
C PHE A 25 -6.61 -10.38 -5.51
N LYS A 26 -5.72 -11.35 -5.66
CA LYS A 26 -5.78 -12.32 -6.77
C LYS A 26 -7.06 -13.13 -6.77
N ILE A 27 -7.46 -13.64 -5.62
CA ILE A 27 -8.70 -14.44 -5.49
C ILE A 27 -9.91 -13.60 -5.90
N ILE A 28 -10.03 -12.38 -5.38
CA ILE A 28 -11.22 -11.57 -5.61
C ILE A 28 -11.23 -10.91 -6.99
N LEU A 29 -10.08 -10.58 -7.56
CA LEU A 29 -9.96 -10.13 -8.95
C LEU A 29 -10.28 -11.25 -9.98
N GLY A 30 -10.29 -12.50 -9.55
CA GLY A 30 -10.85 -13.62 -10.33
C GLY A 30 -12.38 -13.68 -10.33
N GLU A 31 -13.04 -13.07 -9.33
CA GLU A 31 -14.50 -13.06 -9.16
C GLU A 31 -15.13 -11.73 -9.59
N LEU A 32 -14.44 -10.62 -9.37
CA LEU A 32 -14.93 -9.26 -9.59
C LEU A 32 -14.00 -8.46 -10.50
N ASP A 33 -14.58 -7.47 -11.17
CA ASP A 33 -13.77 -6.45 -11.83
C ASP A 33 -13.12 -5.52 -10.78
N VAL A 34 -12.07 -4.80 -11.22
CA VAL A 34 -11.26 -3.92 -10.35
C VAL A 34 -12.12 -2.85 -9.68
N LEU A 35 -13.04 -2.24 -10.42
CA LEU A 35 -13.81 -1.10 -9.92
C LEU A 35 -14.82 -1.55 -8.86
N THR A 36 -15.52 -2.65 -9.10
CA THR A 36 -16.48 -3.25 -8.16
C THR A 36 -15.79 -3.68 -6.88
N MET A 37 -14.70 -4.45 -6.98
CA MET A 37 -13.93 -4.89 -5.82
C MET A 37 -13.42 -3.70 -4.99
N LEU A 38 -12.82 -2.70 -5.65
CA LEU A 38 -12.27 -1.53 -4.98
C LEU A 38 -13.36 -0.68 -4.33
N THR A 39 -14.52 -0.56 -4.96
CA THR A 39 -15.65 0.21 -4.40
C THR A 39 -16.14 -0.44 -3.10
N VAL A 40 -16.38 -1.75 -3.09
CA VAL A 40 -16.81 -2.46 -1.88
C VAL A 40 -15.75 -2.38 -0.79
N ALA A 41 -14.49 -2.61 -1.12
CA ALA A 41 -13.38 -2.53 -0.16
C ALA A 41 -13.24 -1.12 0.44
N THR A 42 -13.31 -0.08 -0.40
CA THR A 42 -13.17 1.32 0.07
C THR A 42 -14.36 1.78 0.92
N LEU A 43 -15.59 1.41 0.55
CA LEU A 43 -16.77 1.67 1.38
C LEU A 43 -16.67 0.97 2.74
N THR A 44 -16.24 -0.28 2.75
CA THR A 44 -16.00 -1.03 3.99
C THR A 44 -14.93 -0.35 4.85
N SER A 45 -13.82 0.06 4.25
CA SER A 45 -12.76 0.78 4.97
C SER A 45 -13.26 2.12 5.52
N THR A 46 -14.03 2.87 4.73
CA THR A 46 -14.63 4.13 5.18
C THR A 46 -15.52 3.91 6.41
N PHE A 47 -16.31 2.84 6.41
CA PHE A 47 -17.14 2.48 7.55
C PHE A 47 -16.30 2.09 8.78
N VAL A 48 -15.24 1.28 8.61
CA VAL A 48 -14.31 0.91 9.68
C VAL A 48 -13.62 2.15 10.26
N LEU A 49 -13.14 3.07 9.42
CA LEU A 49 -12.51 4.31 9.85
C LEU A 49 -13.49 5.23 10.57
N LEU A 50 -14.76 5.28 10.13
CA LEU A 50 -15.83 5.97 10.85
C LEU A 50 -16.01 5.40 12.27
N ILE A 51 -16.08 4.09 12.41
CA ILE A 51 -16.18 3.42 13.72
C ILE A 51 -14.98 3.81 14.60
N ILE A 52 -13.76 3.80 14.05
CA ILE A 52 -12.54 4.21 14.78
C ILE A 52 -12.65 5.65 15.27
N VAL A 53 -13.15 6.59 14.44
CA VAL A 53 -13.36 7.98 14.83
C VAL A 53 -14.39 8.10 15.95
N LEU A 54 -15.51 7.36 15.86
CA LEU A 54 -16.58 7.37 16.87
C LEU A 54 -16.10 6.81 18.22
N ILE A 55 -15.47 5.63 18.22
CA ILE A 55 -14.97 4.97 19.44
C ILE A 55 -13.85 5.81 20.09
N SER A 56 -13.05 6.53 19.27
CA SER A 56 -12.01 7.43 19.77
C SER A 56 -12.55 8.76 20.29
N GLY A 57 -13.86 9.02 20.24
CA GLY A 57 -14.47 10.27 20.69
C GLY A 57 -14.14 11.48 19.81
N LYS A 58 -13.70 11.27 18.55
CA LYS A 58 -13.17 12.30 17.66
C LYS A 58 -14.20 12.88 16.68
N TRP A 59 -15.46 12.51 16.82
CA TRP A 59 -16.53 12.99 15.93
C TRP A 59 -16.60 14.52 15.85
N GLY A 60 -16.42 15.21 16.99
CA GLY A 60 -16.40 16.67 17.05
C GLY A 60 -15.33 17.32 16.15
N LEU A 61 -14.20 16.64 15.95
CA LEU A 61 -13.11 17.14 15.10
C LEU A 61 -13.49 17.14 13.61
N ILE A 62 -14.40 16.25 13.18
CA ILE A 62 -14.91 16.28 11.78
C ILE A 62 -15.59 17.60 11.48
N ARG A 63 -16.41 18.09 12.41
CA ARG A 63 -17.17 19.36 12.25
C ARG A 63 -16.29 20.60 12.28
N GLN A 64 -15.06 20.49 12.80
CA GLN A 64 -14.10 21.60 12.87
C GLN A 64 -13.29 21.77 11.57
N ASN A 65 -13.41 20.85 10.61
CA ASN A 65 -12.70 20.97 9.35
C ASN A 65 -13.24 22.14 8.52
N LYS A 66 -12.32 22.98 8.04
CA LYS A 66 -12.60 24.07 7.12
C LYS A 66 -12.74 23.53 5.70
N ILE A 67 -13.28 24.31 4.79
CA ILE A 67 -13.39 23.95 3.38
C ILE A 67 -12.03 23.56 2.76
N LYS A 68 -10.96 24.24 3.15
CA LYS A 68 -9.59 23.91 2.71
C LYS A 68 -9.15 22.51 3.16
N ASP A 69 -9.55 22.09 4.35
CA ASP A 69 -9.24 20.75 4.90
C ASP A 69 -10.02 19.68 4.16
N LEU A 70 -11.27 19.96 3.81
CA LEU A 70 -12.10 19.07 3.00
C LEU A 70 -11.56 18.94 1.57
N LEU A 71 -11.15 20.06 0.94
CA LEU A 71 -10.50 20.04 -0.37
C LEU A 71 -9.19 19.24 -0.35
N ASN A 72 -8.39 19.39 0.71
CA ASN A 72 -7.19 18.56 0.89
C ASN A 72 -7.53 17.07 0.98
N SER A 73 -8.57 16.72 1.75
CA SER A 73 -9.05 15.34 1.83
C SER A 73 -9.60 14.82 0.50
N ALA A 74 -10.26 15.68 -0.28
CA ALA A 74 -10.74 15.32 -1.61
C ALA A 74 -9.55 14.98 -2.55
N ILE A 75 -8.51 15.82 -2.56
CA ILE A 75 -7.28 15.53 -3.34
C ILE A 75 -6.61 14.26 -2.86
N LEU A 76 -6.46 14.09 -1.54
CA LEU A 76 -5.86 12.88 -0.97
C LEU A 76 -6.67 11.63 -1.28
N GLY A 77 -8.01 11.70 -1.21
CA GLY A 77 -8.90 10.60 -1.58
C GLY A 77 -8.85 10.25 -3.07
N LEU A 78 -8.64 11.25 -3.94
CA LEU A 78 -8.41 11.01 -5.36
C LEU A 78 -7.10 10.26 -5.61
N VAL A 79 -6.02 10.63 -4.91
CA VAL A 79 -4.72 9.96 -5.04
C VAL A 79 -4.77 8.55 -4.44
N ASN A 80 -5.29 8.42 -3.23
CA ASN A 80 -5.48 7.17 -2.50
C ASN A 80 -6.72 7.29 -1.59
N PRO A 81 -7.74 6.42 -1.75
CA PRO A 81 -7.69 5.09 -2.38
C PRO A 81 -8.00 5.04 -3.89
N PHE A 82 -8.41 6.12 -4.55
CA PHE A 82 -8.94 6.02 -5.92
C PHE A 82 -7.86 5.64 -6.96
N LEU A 83 -6.94 6.55 -7.30
CA LEU A 83 -5.97 6.32 -8.39
C LEU A 83 -4.96 5.22 -8.05
N TYR A 84 -4.38 5.26 -6.85
CA TYR A 84 -3.38 4.28 -6.44
C TYR A 84 -3.87 2.85 -6.57
N TYR A 85 -5.01 2.53 -5.95
CA TYR A 85 -5.52 1.15 -6.00
C TYR A 85 -6.08 0.76 -7.36
N LEU A 86 -6.67 1.68 -8.12
CA LEU A 86 -7.09 1.37 -9.50
C LEU A 86 -5.89 0.93 -10.36
N ILE A 87 -4.77 1.62 -10.24
CA ILE A 87 -3.54 1.30 -10.99
C ILE A 87 -2.94 0.00 -10.46
N LEU A 88 -2.80 -0.14 -9.15
CA LEU A 88 -2.21 -1.32 -8.51
C LEU A 88 -3.03 -2.58 -8.80
N LEU A 89 -4.34 -2.53 -8.67
CA LEU A 89 -5.20 -3.69 -8.91
C LEU A 89 -5.25 -4.11 -10.39
N LYS A 90 -5.10 -3.16 -11.32
CA LYS A 90 -4.87 -3.49 -12.74
C LYS A 90 -3.55 -4.23 -12.92
N ALA A 91 -2.48 -3.85 -12.21
CA ALA A 91 -1.23 -4.60 -12.23
C ALA A 91 -1.43 -6.03 -11.71
N TYR A 92 -2.17 -6.21 -10.61
CA TYR A 92 -2.49 -7.55 -10.10
C TYR A 92 -3.34 -8.40 -11.04
N LYS A 93 -4.10 -7.79 -11.96
CA LYS A 93 -4.78 -8.55 -13.05
C LYS A 93 -3.81 -9.09 -14.09
N LEU A 94 -2.75 -8.34 -14.39
CA LEU A 94 -1.78 -8.66 -15.44
C LEU A 94 -0.60 -9.49 -14.93
N LEU A 95 -0.26 -9.42 -13.65
CA LEU A 95 0.90 -10.03 -13.06
C LEU A 95 0.52 -11.10 -12.03
N PRO A 96 1.39 -12.11 -11.82
CA PRO A 96 1.34 -12.93 -10.62
C PRO A 96 1.47 -12.09 -9.35
N ALA A 97 0.84 -12.52 -8.24
CA ALA A 97 0.88 -11.77 -6.99
C ALA A 97 2.30 -11.62 -6.44
N GLN A 98 3.13 -12.68 -6.60
CA GLN A 98 4.54 -12.68 -6.23
C GLN A 98 5.41 -11.65 -6.98
N VAL A 99 4.92 -11.15 -8.13
CA VAL A 99 5.59 -10.12 -8.93
C VAL A 99 5.03 -8.74 -8.60
N ALA A 100 3.70 -8.59 -8.59
CA ALA A 100 3.04 -7.30 -8.42
C ALA A 100 3.38 -6.63 -7.07
N GLN A 101 3.34 -7.38 -5.97
CA GLN A 101 3.60 -6.84 -4.64
C GLN A 101 5.05 -6.33 -4.47
N PRO A 102 6.10 -7.11 -4.75
CA PRO A 102 7.48 -6.64 -4.62
C PRO A 102 7.80 -5.44 -5.51
N LEU A 103 7.23 -5.36 -6.73
CA LEU A 103 7.42 -4.21 -7.61
C LEU A 103 6.87 -2.92 -7.01
N ASN A 104 5.75 -2.98 -6.30
CA ASN A 104 5.20 -1.84 -5.60
C ASN A 104 6.08 -1.39 -4.41
N MET A 105 6.90 -2.28 -3.84
CA MET A 105 7.81 -1.96 -2.71
C MET A 105 8.92 -0.96 -3.03
N ILE A 106 9.06 -0.48 -4.27
CA ILE A 106 10.02 0.59 -4.63
C ILE A 106 9.58 1.98 -4.11
N TRP A 107 8.36 2.13 -3.61
CA TRP A 107 7.79 3.41 -3.18
C TRP A 107 8.65 4.22 -2.18
N PRO A 108 9.43 3.64 -1.23
CA PRO A 108 10.25 4.45 -0.32
C PRO A 108 11.38 5.16 -1.05
N ILE A 109 11.90 4.56 -2.13
CA ILE A 109 12.94 5.18 -2.96
C ILE A 109 12.33 6.34 -3.74
N ILE A 110 11.18 6.12 -4.36
CA ILE A 110 10.44 7.16 -5.08
C ILE A 110 10.08 8.33 -4.16
N LEU A 111 9.69 8.03 -2.92
CA LEU A 111 9.38 9.04 -1.89
C LEU A 111 10.55 10.02 -1.69
N VAL A 112 11.79 9.53 -1.61
CA VAL A 112 12.97 10.39 -1.46
C VAL A 112 13.15 11.29 -2.68
N PHE A 113 12.98 10.77 -3.90
CA PHE A 113 13.08 11.60 -5.12
C PHE A 113 11.96 12.64 -5.19
N LEU A 114 10.72 12.29 -4.84
CA LEU A 114 9.60 13.23 -4.78
C LEU A 114 9.76 14.27 -3.66
N SER A 115 10.51 13.96 -2.60
CA SER A 115 10.75 14.91 -1.52
C SER A 115 11.54 16.15 -1.96
N VAL A 116 12.28 16.07 -3.07
CA VAL A 116 13.03 17.22 -3.62
C VAL A 116 12.09 18.33 -4.10
N PRO A 117 11.24 18.09 -5.11
CA PRO A 117 10.35 19.14 -5.61
C PRO A 117 9.24 19.49 -4.60
N LEU A 118 8.81 18.54 -3.76
CA LEU A 118 7.67 18.74 -2.85
C LEU A 118 8.06 19.31 -1.48
N LEU A 119 9.25 18.96 -0.96
CA LEU A 119 9.72 19.34 0.37
C LEU A 119 11.01 20.18 0.35
N GLY A 120 11.59 20.44 -0.83
CA GLY A 120 12.85 21.17 -0.97
C GLY A 120 14.07 20.43 -0.40
N GLN A 121 13.98 19.11 -0.25
CA GLN A 121 15.07 18.29 0.29
C GLN A 121 16.16 18.05 -0.76
N LYS A 122 17.40 17.83 -0.31
CA LYS A 122 18.53 17.49 -1.20
C LYS A 122 18.67 15.98 -1.29
N ILE A 123 18.88 15.48 -2.52
CA ILE A 123 19.17 14.05 -2.75
C ILE A 123 20.65 13.79 -2.45
N GLU A 124 20.92 12.79 -1.65
CA GLU A 124 22.25 12.28 -1.38
C GLU A 124 22.70 11.29 -2.49
N ARG A 125 24.01 11.19 -2.75
CA ARG A 125 24.57 10.25 -3.75
C ARG A 125 24.14 8.80 -3.51
N LYS A 126 24.04 8.39 -2.24
CA LYS A 126 23.57 7.03 -1.88
C LYS A 126 22.15 6.70 -2.39
N SER A 127 21.29 7.72 -2.58
CA SER A 127 19.94 7.51 -3.12
C SER A 127 19.96 7.10 -4.60
N PHE A 128 20.93 7.58 -5.39
CA PHE A 128 21.12 7.10 -6.77
C PHE A 128 21.64 5.67 -6.80
N VAL A 129 22.55 5.29 -5.89
CA VAL A 129 23.01 3.91 -5.75
C VAL A 129 21.85 3.00 -5.36
N ALA A 130 21.04 3.42 -4.38
CA ALA A 130 19.85 2.69 -3.95
C ALA A 130 18.85 2.50 -5.11
N LEU A 131 18.62 3.54 -5.90
CA LEU A 131 17.74 3.47 -7.08
C LEU A 131 18.26 2.44 -8.09
N PHE A 132 19.55 2.47 -8.41
CA PHE A 132 20.17 1.53 -9.35
C PHE A 132 20.05 0.08 -8.87
N ILE A 133 20.37 -0.18 -7.60
CA ILE A 133 20.22 -1.52 -7.00
C ILE A 133 18.76 -1.99 -7.07
N SER A 134 17.80 -1.09 -6.79
CA SER A 134 16.38 -1.42 -6.84
C SER A 134 15.87 -1.69 -8.25
N PHE A 135 16.40 -1.00 -9.27
CA PHE A 135 16.10 -1.32 -10.67
C PHE A 135 16.58 -2.71 -11.07
N ILE A 136 17.75 -3.15 -10.59
CA ILE A 136 18.21 -4.54 -10.79
C ILE A 136 17.22 -5.49 -10.09
N GLY A 137 16.75 -5.16 -8.89
CA GLY A 137 15.74 -5.92 -8.18
C GLY A 137 14.42 -6.04 -8.97
N VAL A 138 13.93 -4.93 -9.52
CA VAL A 138 12.73 -4.90 -10.39
C VAL A 138 12.93 -5.81 -11.61
N TYR A 139 14.09 -5.71 -12.26
CA TYR A 139 14.43 -6.56 -13.41
C TYR A 139 14.39 -8.05 -13.06
N LEU A 140 15.03 -8.45 -11.95
CA LEU A 140 15.05 -9.84 -11.52
C LEU A 140 13.64 -10.38 -11.22
N ILE A 141 12.81 -9.62 -10.50
CA ILE A 141 11.43 -10.00 -10.20
C ILE A 141 10.64 -10.19 -11.49
N SER A 142 10.75 -9.23 -12.42
CA SER A 142 10.01 -9.23 -13.68
C SER A 142 10.47 -10.34 -14.65
N SER A 143 11.64 -10.93 -14.44
CA SER A 143 12.16 -12.02 -15.27
C SER A 143 11.51 -13.37 -15.03
N GLU A 144 10.72 -13.51 -13.96
CA GLU A 144 10.01 -14.75 -13.59
C GLU A 144 10.87 -16.01 -13.69
N GLY A 145 12.08 -15.95 -13.12
CA GLY A 145 13.03 -17.06 -13.09
C GLY A 145 13.99 -17.15 -14.28
N ASN A 146 13.81 -16.33 -15.33
CA ASN A 146 14.61 -16.33 -16.55
C ASN A 146 15.29 -14.99 -16.83
N PRO A 147 16.30 -14.58 -16.05
CA PRO A 147 16.90 -13.25 -16.17
C PRO A 147 17.66 -13.01 -17.50
N PHE A 148 17.93 -14.05 -18.27
CA PHE A 148 18.61 -13.95 -19.59
C PHE A 148 17.66 -14.16 -20.76
N ASN A 149 16.37 -14.38 -20.51
CA ASN A 149 15.37 -14.56 -21.56
C ASN A 149 14.15 -13.69 -21.26
N PHE A 150 13.89 -12.67 -22.11
CA PHE A 150 12.86 -11.64 -21.91
C PHE A 150 11.41 -12.12 -22.13
N ASN A 151 11.11 -13.38 -21.98
CA ASN A 151 9.74 -13.90 -21.95
C ASN A 151 9.12 -13.86 -20.54
N GLY A 152 9.46 -12.80 -19.77
CA GLY A 152 9.00 -12.62 -18.40
C GLY A 152 7.62 -11.96 -18.30
N SER A 153 7.43 -11.22 -17.21
CA SER A 153 6.16 -10.57 -16.86
C SER A 153 5.65 -9.61 -17.94
N ASP A 154 4.33 -9.45 -17.99
CA ASP A 154 3.68 -8.41 -18.80
C ASP A 154 4.24 -7.03 -18.47
N LEU A 155 4.84 -6.35 -19.44
CA LEU A 155 5.49 -5.05 -19.25
C LEU A 155 4.51 -3.97 -18.79
N THR A 156 3.25 -4.03 -19.30
CA THR A 156 2.21 -3.09 -18.85
C THR A 156 1.93 -3.29 -17.35
N GLY A 157 1.83 -4.53 -16.91
CA GLY A 157 1.68 -4.88 -15.50
C GLY A 157 2.85 -4.38 -14.65
N VAL A 158 4.09 -4.56 -15.13
CA VAL A 158 5.30 -4.08 -14.45
C VAL A 158 5.30 -2.55 -14.31
N PHE A 159 4.97 -1.82 -15.39
CA PHE A 159 4.85 -0.36 -15.34
C PHE A 159 3.72 0.11 -14.43
N LEU A 160 2.59 -0.58 -14.41
CA LEU A 160 1.49 -0.24 -13.49
C LEU A 160 1.86 -0.51 -12.03
N ALA A 161 2.49 -1.64 -11.72
CA ALA A 161 2.91 -1.98 -10.36
C ALA A 161 3.95 -0.99 -9.82
N THR A 162 5.01 -0.72 -10.59
CA THR A 162 6.05 0.26 -10.21
C THR A 162 5.53 1.69 -10.23
N GLY A 163 4.71 2.04 -11.23
CA GLY A 163 4.08 3.37 -11.36
C GLY A 163 3.11 3.68 -10.22
N SER A 164 2.38 2.68 -9.70
CA SER A 164 1.50 2.86 -8.54
C SER A 164 2.27 3.37 -7.31
N SER A 165 3.55 2.99 -7.15
CA SER A 165 4.43 3.48 -6.08
C SER A 165 4.61 4.99 -6.08
N VAL A 166 4.50 5.66 -7.23
CA VAL A 166 4.56 7.13 -7.35
C VAL A 166 3.36 7.75 -6.65
N PHE A 167 2.16 7.21 -6.89
CA PHE A 167 0.93 7.69 -6.25
C PHE A 167 0.95 7.45 -4.75
N TRP A 168 1.45 6.28 -4.31
CA TRP A 168 1.59 5.99 -2.89
C TRP A 168 2.60 6.92 -2.21
N ALA A 169 3.78 7.14 -2.80
CA ALA A 169 4.79 8.05 -2.27
C ALA A 169 4.28 9.50 -2.21
N PHE A 170 3.56 9.94 -3.25
CA PHE A 170 2.95 11.26 -3.29
C PHE A 170 1.87 11.42 -2.21
N TYR A 171 0.96 10.45 -2.08
CA TYR A 171 -0.03 10.41 -1.01
C TYR A 171 0.63 10.48 0.37
N PHE A 172 1.70 9.70 0.58
CA PHE A 172 2.41 9.67 1.86
C PHE A 172 2.98 11.05 2.22
N ILE A 173 3.63 11.74 1.28
CA ILE A 173 4.17 13.09 1.51
C ILE A 173 3.05 14.07 1.87
N LEU A 174 1.97 14.08 1.11
CA LEU A 174 0.84 14.99 1.37
C LEU A 174 0.17 14.68 2.71
N ASN A 175 -0.01 13.41 3.03
CA ASN A 175 -0.62 12.98 4.29
C ASN A 175 0.22 13.35 5.52
N VAL A 176 1.55 13.23 5.44
CA VAL A 176 2.47 13.67 6.52
C VAL A 176 2.45 15.18 6.72
N ARG A 177 2.22 15.96 5.66
CA ARG A 177 2.07 17.43 5.75
C ARG A 177 0.75 17.86 6.40
N ASP A 178 -0.26 17.05 6.34
CA ASP A 178 -1.55 17.27 6.97
C ASP A 178 -1.45 17.04 8.49
N LYS A 179 -1.61 18.10 9.26
CA LYS A 179 -1.45 18.09 10.73
C LYS A 179 -2.73 17.73 11.48
N ARG A 180 -3.83 17.47 10.78
CA ARG A 180 -5.08 17.03 11.39
C ARG A 180 -4.91 15.68 12.10
N ASP A 181 -5.88 15.33 12.93
CA ASP A 181 -5.92 14.03 13.58
C ASP A 181 -5.90 12.89 12.55
N GLU A 182 -5.07 11.87 12.79
CA GLU A 182 -4.84 10.77 11.85
C GLU A 182 -6.14 10.02 11.49
N ALA A 183 -6.98 9.71 12.47
CA ALA A 183 -8.22 8.97 12.23
C ALA A 183 -9.21 9.80 11.42
N VAL A 184 -9.32 11.09 11.74
CA VAL A 184 -10.23 12.02 11.05
C VAL A 184 -9.82 12.25 9.61
N LYS A 185 -8.52 12.51 9.35
CA LYS A 185 -8.06 12.74 7.97
C LYS A 185 -8.16 11.48 7.12
N LEU A 186 -7.83 10.30 7.67
CA LEU A 186 -7.97 9.03 6.95
C LEU A 186 -9.44 8.76 6.61
N PHE A 187 -10.34 8.93 7.58
CA PHE A 187 -11.78 8.78 7.33
C PHE A 187 -12.26 9.70 6.20
N LEU A 188 -11.91 10.98 6.23
CA LEU A 188 -12.32 11.94 5.20
C LEU A 188 -11.70 11.63 3.83
N ASN A 189 -10.44 11.21 3.77
CA ASN A 189 -9.78 10.81 2.52
C ASN A 189 -10.51 9.61 1.89
N PHE A 190 -10.84 8.60 2.71
CA PHE A 190 -11.54 7.41 2.23
C PHE A 190 -13.01 7.69 1.89
N LEU A 191 -13.66 8.62 2.59
CA LEU A 191 -15.00 9.08 2.24
C LEU A 191 -15.03 9.70 0.84
N PHE A 192 -14.12 10.64 0.54
CA PHE A 192 -14.00 11.21 -0.81
C PHE A 192 -13.60 10.17 -1.86
N GLY A 193 -12.67 9.27 -1.53
CA GLY A 193 -12.31 8.14 -2.40
C GLY A 193 -13.50 7.26 -2.74
N SER A 194 -14.35 6.96 -1.74
CA SER A 194 -15.60 6.22 -1.95
C SER A 194 -16.56 6.95 -2.88
N LEU A 195 -16.69 8.26 -2.73
CA LEU A 195 -17.54 9.07 -3.61
C LEU A 195 -17.02 9.03 -5.05
N TYR A 196 -15.71 9.15 -5.27
CA TYR A 196 -15.13 9.04 -6.63
C TYR A 196 -15.37 7.68 -7.25
N LEU A 197 -15.24 6.59 -6.48
CA LEU A 197 -15.51 5.24 -6.95
C LEU A 197 -16.98 5.04 -7.29
N LEU A 198 -17.90 5.53 -6.46
CA LEU A 198 -19.33 5.48 -6.77
C LEU A 198 -19.68 6.26 -8.03
N VAL A 199 -19.13 7.46 -8.20
CA VAL A 199 -19.29 8.25 -9.43
C VAL A 199 -18.71 7.48 -10.63
N ALA A 200 -17.53 6.88 -10.51
CA ALA A 200 -16.94 6.07 -11.59
C ALA A 200 -17.82 4.86 -11.94
N MET A 201 -18.42 4.18 -10.97
CA MET A 201 -19.36 3.08 -11.22
C MET A 201 -20.60 3.55 -11.98
N ILE A 202 -21.16 4.70 -11.61
CA ILE A 202 -22.32 5.29 -12.31
C ILE A 202 -21.95 5.65 -13.74
N LEU A 203 -20.82 6.33 -13.95
CA LEU A 203 -20.40 6.80 -15.28
C LEU A 203 -20.02 5.66 -16.23
N THR A 204 -19.45 4.58 -15.71
CA THR A 204 -19.05 3.42 -16.52
C THR A 204 -20.20 2.44 -16.74
N GLY A 205 -21.31 2.57 -16.00
CA GLY A 205 -22.39 1.59 -16.01
C GLY A 205 -21.97 0.21 -15.50
N ASN A 206 -20.83 0.13 -14.83
CA ASN A 206 -20.20 -1.14 -14.43
C ASN A 206 -20.81 -1.70 -13.14
N TRP A 207 -22.14 -1.86 -13.16
CA TRP A 207 -22.87 -2.51 -12.09
C TRP A 207 -22.86 -4.02 -12.33
N GLN A 208 -21.93 -4.72 -11.72
CA GLN A 208 -21.93 -6.18 -11.82
C GLN A 208 -23.19 -6.73 -11.13
N ALA A 209 -24.16 -7.17 -11.92
CA ALA A 209 -25.38 -7.76 -11.40
C ALA A 209 -25.04 -9.06 -10.66
N GLY A 210 -25.26 -9.08 -9.35
CA GLY A 210 -25.02 -10.24 -8.52
C GLY A 210 -23.55 -10.40 -8.10
N ILE A 211 -23.11 -9.58 -7.14
CA ILE A 211 -21.85 -9.84 -6.42
C ILE A 211 -22.04 -11.15 -5.65
N GLY A 212 -21.33 -12.21 -6.05
CA GLY A 212 -21.33 -13.49 -5.34
C GLY A 212 -20.81 -13.34 -3.91
N LEU A 213 -21.26 -14.22 -3.00
CA LEU A 213 -20.87 -14.15 -1.59
C LEU A 213 -19.34 -14.11 -1.38
N LYS A 214 -18.58 -14.88 -2.16
CA LYS A 214 -17.11 -14.91 -2.12
C LYS A 214 -16.51 -13.54 -2.48
N GLY A 215 -16.99 -12.92 -3.57
CA GLY A 215 -16.55 -11.58 -4.00
C GLY A 215 -16.87 -10.51 -2.95
N ALA A 216 -18.09 -10.54 -2.39
CA ALA A 216 -18.52 -9.60 -1.35
C ALA A 216 -17.68 -9.74 -0.08
N LEU A 217 -17.58 -10.94 0.49
CA LEU A 217 -16.83 -11.20 1.72
C LEU A 217 -15.34 -10.92 1.56
N GLY A 218 -14.75 -11.28 0.41
CA GLY A 218 -13.34 -10.99 0.13
C GLY A 218 -13.06 -9.50 -0.04
N SER A 219 -13.95 -8.75 -0.69
CA SER A 219 -13.81 -7.29 -0.80
C SER A 219 -13.96 -6.61 0.57
N VAL A 220 -14.89 -7.09 1.42
CA VAL A 220 -15.02 -6.65 2.81
C VAL A 220 -13.74 -6.96 3.60
N TYR A 221 -13.20 -8.17 3.47
CA TYR A 221 -11.92 -8.55 4.08
C TYR A 221 -10.80 -7.58 3.69
N ILE A 222 -10.66 -7.29 2.40
CA ILE A 222 -9.68 -6.32 1.89
C ILE A 222 -9.91 -4.94 2.51
N GLY A 223 -11.15 -4.46 2.55
CA GLY A 223 -11.48 -3.16 3.15
C GLY A 223 -11.11 -3.08 4.64
N ILE A 224 -11.32 -4.14 5.40
CA ILE A 224 -10.97 -4.20 6.82
C ILE A 224 -9.44 -4.28 7.00
N PHE A 225 -8.79 -5.25 6.35
CA PHE A 225 -7.42 -5.66 6.65
C PHE A 225 -6.35 -5.00 5.78
N GLU A 226 -6.68 -4.46 4.62
CA GLU A 226 -5.73 -3.66 3.84
C GLU A 226 -5.80 -2.19 4.22
N MET A 227 -6.99 -1.61 4.20
CA MET A 227 -7.21 -0.17 4.21
C MET A 227 -7.75 0.37 5.55
N GLY A 228 -8.27 -0.51 6.44
CA GLY A 228 -8.97 -0.13 7.65
C GLY A 228 -8.14 -0.33 8.92
N ILE A 229 -8.41 -1.43 9.64
CA ILE A 229 -7.85 -1.68 10.98
C ILE A 229 -6.33 -1.85 11.01
N THR A 230 -5.73 -2.31 9.91
CA THR A 230 -4.28 -2.52 9.82
C THR A 230 -3.51 -1.21 9.93
N PHE A 231 -4.03 -0.13 9.35
CA PHE A 231 -3.46 1.20 9.55
C PHE A 231 -3.50 1.62 11.02
N PHE A 232 -4.59 1.32 11.73
CA PHE A 232 -4.69 1.58 13.16
C PHE A 232 -3.65 0.76 13.94
N PHE A 233 -3.48 -0.52 13.66
CA PHE A 233 -2.45 -1.35 14.28
C PHE A 233 -1.05 -0.79 14.03
N TRP A 234 -0.77 -0.39 12.80
CA TRP A 234 0.52 0.17 12.41
C TRP A 234 0.83 1.49 13.14
N LEU A 235 -0.12 2.43 13.14
CA LEU A 235 0.02 3.69 13.87
C LEU A 235 0.21 3.45 15.37
N LYS A 236 -0.54 2.50 15.94
CA LYS A 236 -0.40 2.13 17.36
C LYS A 236 0.97 1.51 17.64
N ALA A 237 1.47 0.66 16.75
CA ALA A 237 2.82 0.10 16.85
C ALA A 237 3.87 1.21 16.89
N LEU A 238 3.81 2.15 15.96
CA LEU A 238 4.75 3.27 15.90
C LEU A 238 4.66 4.18 17.12
N SER A 239 3.45 4.47 17.61
CA SER A 239 3.26 5.35 18.80
C SER A 239 3.76 4.74 20.11
N LEU A 240 3.81 3.41 20.20
CA LEU A 240 4.30 2.68 21.37
C LEU A 240 5.79 2.30 21.28
N ALA A 241 6.39 2.51 20.10
CA ALA A 241 7.79 2.16 19.85
C ALA A 241 8.76 3.06 20.65
N THR A 242 9.82 2.47 21.18
CA THR A 242 10.93 3.24 21.77
C THR A 242 11.74 3.98 20.70
N THR A 243 11.87 3.38 19.52
CA THR A 243 12.46 3.97 18.32
C THR A 243 11.64 3.53 17.11
N THR A 244 11.13 4.49 16.35
CA THR A 244 10.23 4.23 15.21
C THR A 244 10.92 3.49 14.07
N ASP A 245 12.22 3.72 13.86
CA ASP A 245 13.02 3.09 12.82
C ASP A 245 13.06 1.56 12.95
N LYS A 246 13.22 1.02 14.17
CA LYS A 246 13.24 -0.42 14.42
C LYS A 246 11.92 -1.09 14.07
N VAL A 247 10.81 -0.46 14.41
CA VAL A 247 9.47 -0.99 14.13
C VAL A 247 9.11 -0.81 12.66
N SER A 248 9.45 0.34 12.06
CA SER A 248 9.18 0.59 10.65
C SER A 248 9.86 -0.40 9.72
N ASN A 249 11.10 -0.82 10.04
CA ASN A 249 11.81 -1.79 9.22
C ASN A 249 11.17 -3.19 9.22
N LEU A 250 10.34 -3.51 10.22
CA LEU A 250 9.65 -4.81 10.24
C LEU A 250 8.65 -4.96 9.10
N VAL A 251 8.14 -3.87 8.51
CA VAL A 251 7.21 -3.94 7.37
C VAL A 251 7.81 -4.69 6.17
N TYR A 252 9.14 -4.68 6.03
CA TYR A 252 9.83 -5.38 4.95
C TYR A 252 9.76 -6.91 5.04
N PHE A 253 9.28 -7.47 6.15
CA PHE A 253 8.97 -8.89 6.24
C PHE A 253 7.64 -9.24 5.57
N ALA A 254 6.71 -8.30 5.41
CA ALA A 254 5.39 -8.56 4.85
C ALA A 254 5.44 -9.24 3.46
N PRO A 255 6.23 -8.77 2.47
CA PRO A 255 6.28 -9.42 1.17
C PRO A 255 6.89 -10.83 1.20
N PHE A 256 7.84 -11.12 2.11
CA PHE A 256 8.38 -12.49 2.25
C PHE A 256 7.34 -13.45 2.83
N ILE A 257 6.60 -13.01 3.85
CA ILE A 257 5.50 -13.81 4.41
C ILE A 257 4.40 -13.99 3.36
N SER A 258 4.13 -12.96 2.56
CA SER A 258 3.16 -13.01 1.47
C SER A 258 3.50 -14.08 0.42
N LEU A 259 4.78 -14.28 0.08
CA LEU A 259 5.20 -15.34 -0.85
C LEU A 259 4.73 -16.72 -0.39
N LEU A 260 4.68 -16.98 0.92
CA LEU A 260 4.16 -18.23 1.46
C LEU A 260 2.66 -18.36 1.18
N PHE A 261 1.87 -17.34 1.43
CA PHE A 261 0.43 -17.35 1.15
C PHE A 261 0.17 -17.50 -0.36
N VAL A 262 0.91 -16.78 -1.19
CA VAL A 262 0.80 -16.85 -2.65
C VAL A 262 1.12 -18.26 -3.14
N HIS A 263 2.19 -18.87 -2.64
CA HIS A 263 2.58 -20.21 -3.01
C HIS A 263 1.54 -21.26 -2.59
N TYR A 264 1.18 -21.30 -1.29
CA TYR A 264 0.34 -22.37 -0.77
C TYR A 264 -1.17 -22.20 -1.06
N ILE A 265 -1.65 -20.96 -1.26
CA ILE A 265 -3.08 -20.70 -1.48
C ILE A 265 -3.42 -20.52 -2.97
N LEU A 266 -2.56 -19.80 -3.71
CA LEU A 266 -2.78 -19.55 -5.15
C LEU A 266 -2.10 -20.61 -6.03
N ASN A 267 -1.26 -21.48 -5.46
CA ASN A 267 -0.40 -22.42 -6.18
C ASN A 267 0.51 -21.74 -7.22
N GLU A 268 0.85 -20.45 -7.00
CA GLU A 268 1.83 -19.78 -7.83
C GLU A 268 3.24 -20.29 -7.53
N PRO A 269 4.05 -20.65 -8.56
CA PRO A 269 5.44 -21.03 -8.34
C PRO A 269 6.23 -19.81 -7.84
N VAL A 270 6.97 -19.95 -6.74
CA VAL A 270 7.87 -18.88 -6.29
C VAL A 270 9.20 -19.02 -7.05
N TYR A 271 9.43 -18.10 -7.98
CA TYR A 271 10.69 -18.05 -8.73
C TYR A 271 11.83 -17.59 -7.83
N TYR A 272 13.03 -18.17 -7.97
CA TYR A 272 14.20 -17.76 -7.18
C TYR A 272 14.62 -16.31 -7.40
N THR A 273 14.28 -15.74 -8.56
CA THR A 273 14.51 -14.32 -8.89
C THR A 273 13.63 -13.37 -8.09
N THR A 274 12.46 -13.82 -7.61
CA THR A 274 11.56 -12.98 -6.81
C THR A 274 12.15 -12.63 -5.44
N PRO A 275 12.53 -13.58 -4.56
CA PRO A 275 13.16 -13.24 -3.29
C PRO A 275 14.52 -12.55 -3.48
N ALA A 276 15.30 -12.91 -4.51
CA ALA A 276 16.57 -12.24 -4.80
C ALA A 276 16.37 -10.76 -5.17
N GLY A 277 15.43 -10.46 -6.07
CA GLY A 277 15.12 -9.09 -6.47
C GLY A 277 14.50 -8.27 -5.32
N LEU A 278 13.65 -8.91 -4.48
CA LEU A 278 13.09 -8.28 -3.30
C LEU A 278 14.18 -7.91 -2.27
N LEU A 279 15.16 -8.77 -2.06
CA LEU A 279 16.32 -8.46 -1.21
C LEU A 279 17.12 -7.27 -1.75
N LEU A 280 17.29 -7.14 -3.06
CA LEU A 280 17.94 -5.99 -3.67
C LEU A 280 17.14 -4.69 -3.46
N ILE A 281 15.81 -4.71 -3.65
CA ILE A 281 14.95 -3.55 -3.39
C ILE A 281 15.07 -3.12 -1.94
N ILE A 282 14.92 -4.05 -0.99
CA ILE A 282 15.03 -3.76 0.44
C ILE A 282 16.43 -3.28 0.80
N GLY A 283 17.48 -3.91 0.24
CA GLY A 283 18.87 -3.47 0.39
C GLY A 283 19.08 -2.03 -0.07
N GLY A 284 18.52 -1.66 -1.23
CA GLY A 284 18.50 -0.29 -1.74
C GLY A 284 17.83 0.67 -0.76
N ILE A 285 16.65 0.33 -0.25
CA ILE A 285 15.92 1.16 0.73
C ILE A 285 16.74 1.34 2.02
N LEU A 286 17.36 0.28 2.53
CA LEU A 286 18.17 0.35 3.74
C LEU A 286 19.44 1.20 3.55
N ILE A 287 20.09 1.11 2.38
CA ILE A 287 21.23 1.97 2.01
C ILE A 287 20.80 3.43 2.00
N GLN A 288 19.65 3.73 1.38
CA GLN A 288 19.12 5.08 1.31
C GLN A 288 18.82 5.67 2.68
N ASN A 289 18.21 4.87 3.59
CA ASN A 289 17.79 5.31 4.91
C ASN A 289 18.93 5.38 5.93
N LYS A 290 20.12 4.84 5.63
CA LYS A 290 21.26 4.87 6.54
C LYS A 290 21.67 6.34 6.77
N LYS A 291 21.50 6.83 8.00
CA LYS A 291 21.99 8.16 8.40
C LYS A 291 23.50 8.20 8.21
N ASN A 292 24.01 9.24 7.54
CA ASN A 292 25.46 9.50 7.57
C ASN A 292 25.81 9.85 9.02
N VAL A 293 26.46 8.92 9.72
CA VAL A 293 27.18 9.26 10.93
C VAL A 293 28.30 10.18 10.46
N ARG A 294 28.11 11.49 10.58
CA ARG A 294 29.24 12.44 10.47
C ARG A 294 30.15 12.10 11.67
N ILE A 295 31.28 11.46 11.33
CA ILE A 295 32.44 11.34 12.22
C ILE A 295 33.02 12.74 12.39
#